data_458ef04b017666aacafea653d0dd41bb
#
_entry.id   458ef04b017666aacafea653d0dd41bb
#
_cell.length_a   1.000
_cell.length_b   1.000
_cell.length_c   1.000
_cell.angle_alpha   90.00
_cell.angle_beta   90.00
_cell.angle_gamma   90.00
#
_symmetry.space_group_name_H-M   'P 1'
#
loop_
_entity.id
_entity.type
_entity.pdbx_description
1 polymer ?
#
loop_
_entity_poly.entity_id
_entity_poly.type
_entity_poly.pdbx_seq_one_letter_code
_entity_poly.pdbx_strand_id
1 'polypeptide(L)'
;AQLGVVGYDVLKEHQLPVAQLGDLGFGGCRMSVAVKATSGYQRALDLPAHCRVASKFTHCAREYFDALDLPVELVHLNGSVELGPITGMSEAIVDLVATGRTLRDNGLVEIEELFRSSARLVGHPLSMRLDDGALSEIVTAIRTVTSPKGEA
;
A
#
# COMPACT_ATOMS: atom_id res chain seq x y z
N ALA A 1 14.82 -10.34 -15.20
CA ALA A 1 13.55 -10.48 -15.90
C ALA A 1 13.22 -9.23 -16.71
N GLN A 2 12.52 -9.41 -17.82
CA GLN A 2 12.08 -8.30 -18.66
C GLN A 2 10.72 -7.77 -18.23
N LEU A 3 9.85 -8.64 -17.74
CA LEU A 3 8.52 -8.32 -17.22
C LEU A 3 8.34 -8.93 -15.84
N GLY A 4 7.51 -8.31 -15.05
CA GLY A 4 7.14 -8.81 -13.72
C GLY A 4 5.78 -8.32 -13.27
N VAL A 5 5.30 -8.91 -12.18
CA VAL A 5 4.08 -8.51 -11.51
C VAL A 5 4.42 -8.14 -10.07
N VAL A 6 4.06 -6.92 -9.68
CA VAL A 6 4.38 -6.36 -8.35
C VAL A 6 3.17 -5.60 -7.84
N GLY A 7 2.93 -5.65 -6.53
CA GLY A 7 1.92 -4.81 -5.90
C GLY A 7 2.27 -3.33 -5.96
N TYR A 8 1.29 -2.48 -6.18
CA TYR A 8 1.47 -1.02 -6.20
C TYR A 8 2.04 -0.48 -4.88
N ASP A 9 1.68 -1.10 -3.76
CA ASP A 9 2.22 -0.82 -2.43
C ASP A 9 3.74 -0.98 -2.37
N VAL A 10 4.27 -2.04 -2.97
CA VAL A 10 5.72 -2.31 -3.04
C VAL A 10 6.42 -1.28 -3.93
N LEU A 11 5.80 -0.92 -5.05
CA LEU A 11 6.33 0.12 -5.95
C LEU A 11 6.45 1.47 -5.23
N LYS A 12 5.43 1.85 -4.46
CA LYS A 12 5.45 3.10 -3.68
C LYS A 12 6.45 3.07 -2.55
N GLU A 13 6.48 1.98 -1.78
CA GLU A 13 7.36 1.87 -0.61
C GLU A 13 8.83 1.89 -0.99
N HIS A 14 9.20 1.14 -2.01
CA HIS A 14 10.61 0.97 -2.40
C HIS A 14 11.03 1.89 -3.55
N GLN A 15 10.10 2.64 -4.14
CA GLN A 15 10.38 3.54 -5.27
C GLN A 15 11.18 2.85 -6.37
N LEU A 16 10.74 1.64 -6.77
CA LEU A 16 11.45 0.79 -7.71
C LEU A 16 11.59 1.46 -9.07
N PRO A 17 12.80 1.42 -9.68
CA PRO A 17 13.07 2.04 -10.98
C PRO A 17 12.62 1.13 -12.14
N VAL A 18 11.32 0.84 -12.19
CA VAL A 18 10.70 -0.02 -13.22
C VAL A 18 9.68 0.78 -14.02
N ALA A 19 9.45 0.35 -15.26
CA ALA A 19 8.37 0.88 -16.05
C ALA A 19 7.04 0.27 -15.60
N GLN A 20 6.07 1.09 -15.25
CA GLN A 20 4.72 0.64 -14.94
C GLN A 20 3.91 0.53 -16.22
N LEU A 21 3.47 -0.67 -16.57
CA LEU A 21 2.85 -0.99 -17.84
C LEU A 21 1.34 -1.17 -17.76
N GLY A 22 0.80 -1.42 -16.60
CA GLY A 22 -0.65 -1.53 -16.40
C GLY A 22 -1.06 -2.02 -15.04
N ASP A 23 -2.30 -1.71 -14.70
CA ASP A 23 -3.02 -2.26 -13.55
C ASP A 23 -3.69 -3.56 -13.97
N LEU A 24 -3.36 -4.65 -13.29
CA LEU A 24 -3.89 -5.97 -13.64
C LEU A 24 -5.29 -6.23 -13.07
N GLY A 25 -5.78 -5.36 -12.20
CA GLY A 25 -7.14 -5.39 -11.70
C GLY A 25 -7.44 -6.48 -10.66
N PHE A 26 -6.41 -7.14 -10.11
CA PHE A 26 -6.57 -8.13 -9.05
C PHE A 26 -5.66 -7.81 -7.85
N GLY A 27 -5.84 -8.57 -6.76
CA GLY A 27 -5.08 -8.33 -5.53
C GLY A 27 -5.41 -7.00 -4.89
N GLY A 28 -6.61 -6.49 -5.11
CA GLY A 28 -7.06 -5.19 -4.61
C GLY A 28 -7.06 -5.13 -3.09
N CYS A 29 -6.39 -4.11 -2.57
CA CYS A 29 -6.34 -3.77 -1.16
C CYS A 29 -6.15 -2.27 -1.01
N ARG A 30 -6.15 -1.79 0.22
CA ARG A 30 -5.91 -0.39 0.52
C ARG A 30 -4.87 -0.26 1.62
N MET A 31 -4.02 0.74 1.51
CA MET A 31 -3.11 1.13 2.58
C MET A 31 -3.87 2.08 3.49
N SER A 32 -3.98 1.74 4.77
CA SER A 32 -4.83 2.48 5.70
C SER A 32 -4.20 2.68 7.05
N VAL A 33 -4.63 3.73 7.73
CA VAL A 33 -4.34 3.96 9.14
C VAL A 33 -5.38 3.23 9.95
N ALA A 34 -4.95 2.46 10.94
CA ALA A 34 -5.83 1.78 11.88
C ALA A 34 -5.39 2.03 13.33
N VAL A 35 -6.36 2.01 14.22
CA VAL A 35 -6.20 2.25 15.65
C VAL A 35 -7.04 1.25 16.44
N LYS A 36 -6.82 1.15 17.76
CA LYS A 36 -7.74 0.40 18.62
C LYS A 36 -9.15 0.96 18.51
N ALA A 37 -10.14 0.08 18.40
CA ALA A 37 -11.55 0.47 18.40
C ALA A 37 -11.94 1.29 19.64
N THR A 38 -11.27 1.05 20.75
CA THR A 38 -11.48 1.74 22.03
C THR A 38 -10.75 3.08 22.15
N SER A 39 -9.91 3.45 21.17
CA SER A 39 -9.10 4.68 21.27
C SER A 39 -9.91 5.96 21.11
N GLY A 40 -11.05 5.90 20.42
CA GLY A 40 -11.88 7.05 20.10
C GLY A 40 -11.39 7.90 18.94
N TYR A 41 -10.24 7.60 18.35
CA TYR A 41 -9.77 8.30 17.14
C TYR A 41 -10.62 7.92 15.93
N GLN A 42 -11.04 8.92 15.16
CA GLN A 42 -11.87 8.74 13.96
C GLN A 42 -11.15 9.17 12.68
N ARG A 43 -10.11 9.99 12.81
CA ARG A 43 -9.30 10.50 11.70
C ARG A 43 -7.84 10.51 12.07
N ALA A 44 -6.96 10.52 11.09
CA ALA A 44 -5.52 10.63 11.33
C ALA A 44 -5.15 11.89 12.11
N LEU A 45 -5.84 13.01 11.84
CA LEU A 45 -5.59 14.28 12.55
C LEU A 45 -6.03 14.27 14.02
N ASP A 46 -6.79 13.25 14.45
CA ASP A 46 -7.13 13.06 15.86
C ASP A 46 -5.96 12.46 16.68
N LEU A 47 -4.96 11.90 15.98
CA LEU A 47 -3.79 11.34 16.63
C LEU A 47 -2.94 12.45 17.29
N PRO A 48 -2.41 12.20 18.49
CA PRO A 48 -1.53 13.17 19.13
C PRO A 48 -0.22 13.33 18.33
N ALA A 49 0.31 14.55 18.35
CA ALA A 49 1.64 14.82 17.78
C ALA A 49 2.69 13.96 18.47
N HIS A 50 3.66 13.50 17.69
CA HIS A 50 4.72 12.60 18.16
C HIS A 50 4.24 11.22 18.63
N CYS A 51 3.01 10.82 18.31
CA CYS A 51 2.56 9.46 18.57
C CYS A 51 3.36 8.46 17.73
N ARG A 52 3.39 7.22 18.21
CA ARG A 52 4.09 6.14 17.52
C ARG A 52 3.15 5.45 16.54
N VAL A 53 3.63 5.27 15.33
CA VAL A 53 2.92 4.57 14.24
C VAL A 53 3.77 3.40 13.79
N ALA A 54 3.27 2.19 13.95
CA ALA A 54 3.96 0.99 13.51
C ALA A 54 3.57 0.66 12.06
N SER A 55 4.55 0.30 11.24
CA SER A 55 4.31 -0.10 9.86
C SER A 55 5.47 -0.90 9.30
N LYS A 56 5.17 -1.78 8.36
CA LYS A 56 6.16 -2.34 7.43
C LYS A 56 6.48 -1.34 6.31
N PHE A 57 5.57 -0.42 6.03
CA PHE A 57 5.62 0.54 4.93
C PHE A 57 5.95 1.94 5.46
N THR A 58 7.14 2.09 6.03
CA THR A 58 7.55 3.33 6.70
C THR A 58 7.68 4.51 5.77
N HIS A 59 8.08 4.29 4.51
CA HIS A 59 8.15 5.37 3.52
C HIS A 59 6.75 5.91 3.18
N CYS A 60 5.80 5.03 2.89
CA CYS A 60 4.41 5.42 2.63
C CYS A 60 3.78 6.14 3.83
N ALA A 61 4.02 5.63 5.03
CA ALA A 61 3.51 6.23 6.26
C ALA A 61 4.09 7.63 6.48
N ARG A 62 5.40 7.79 6.31
CA ARG A 62 6.05 9.10 6.48
C ARG A 62 5.53 10.12 5.49
N GLU A 63 5.44 9.75 4.22
CA GLU A 63 4.93 10.64 3.18
C GLU A 63 3.50 11.10 3.49
N TYR A 64 2.65 10.19 3.97
CA TYR A 64 1.28 10.52 4.33
C TYR A 64 1.20 11.49 5.52
N PHE A 65 1.90 11.20 6.62
CA PHE A 65 1.85 12.05 7.80
C PHE A 65 2.56 13.38 7.60
N ASP A 66 3.62 13.42 6.80
CA ASP A 66 4.28 14.69 6.43
C ASP A 66 3.34 15.58 5.61
N ALA A 67 2.55 15.00 4.71
CA ALA A 67 1.54 15.75 3.95
C ALA A 67 0.42 16.33 4.83
N LEU A 68 0.16 15.74 5.99
CA LEU A 68 -0.80 16.24 6.98
C LEU A 68 -0.18 17.22 7.97
N ASP A 69 1.11 17.48 7.88
CA ASP A 69 1.88 18.24 8.88
C ASP A 69 1.74 17.68 10.31
N LEU A 70 1.54 16.37 10.42
CA LEU A 70 1.43 15.66 11.69
C LEU A 70 2.74 14.93 11.99
N PRO A 71 3.56 15.40 12.95
CA PRO A 71 4.78 14.71 13.32
C PRO A 71 4.44 13.41 14.06
N VAL A 72 4.98 12.30 13.58
CA VAL A 72 4.84 10.98 14.20
C VAL A 72 6.19 10.29 14.30
N GLU A 73 6.31 9.38 15.25
CA GLU A 73 7.46 8.49 15.37
C GLU A 73 7.12 7.15 14.71
N LEU A 74 7.84 6.80 13.64
CA LEU A 74 7.61 5.55 12.93
C LEU A 74 8.37 4.40 13.58
N VAL A 75 7.66 3.31 13.86
CA VAL A 75 8.21 2.06 14.36
C VAL A 75 8.14 1.05 13.23
N HIS A 76 9.30 0.64 12.71
CA HIS A 76 9.36 -0.34 11.63
C HIS A 76 9.16 -1.76 12.19
N LEU A 77 8.13 -2.46 11.69
CA LEU A 77 7.87 -3.87 11.98
C LEU A 77 7.79 -4.64 10.66
N ASN A 78 8.44 -5.79 10.59
CA ASN A 78 8.46 -6.63 9.38
C ASN A 78 7.19 -7.46 9.18
N GLY A 79 6.37 -7.60 10.21
CA GLY A 79 5.11 -8.32 10.19
C GLY A 79 4.43 -8.21 11.53
N SER A 80 3.22 -8.74 11.64
CA SER A 80 2.40 -8.67 12.86
C SER A 80 2.27 -7.25 13.41
N VAL A 81 2.05 -6.31 12.52
CA VAL A 81 2.01 -4.87 12.79
C VAL A 81 0.89 -4.53 13.79
N GLU A 82 -0.20 -5.29 13.77
CA GLU A 82 -1.32 -5.20 14.71
C GLU A 82 -0.91 -5.35 16.18
N LEU A 83 0.23 -5.98 16.44
CA LEU A 83 0.78 -6.07 17.80
C LEU A 83 1.23 -4.72 18.36
N GLY A 84 1.51 -3.75 17.52
CA GLY A 84 1.88 -2.41 17.97
C GLY A 84 0.84 -1.81 18.94
N PRO A 85 -0.40 -1.59 18.50
CA PRO A 85 -1.45 -1.09 19.37
C PRO A 85 -1.85 -2.04 20.49
N ILE A 86 -1.86 -3.36 20.23
CA ILE A 86 -2.26 -4.37 21.22
C ILE A 86 -1.31 -4.36 22.42
N THR A 87 -0.01 -4.24 22.18
CA THR A 87 1.02 -4.25 23.24
C THR A 87 1.34 -2.86 23.80
N GLY A 88 0.73 -1.81 23.27
CA GLY A 88 1.05 -0.43 23.64
C GLY A 88 2.35 0.10 23.04
N MET A 89 2.94 -0.60 22.09
CA MET A 89 4.17 -0.19 21.41
C MET A 89 3.93 0.98 20.43
N SER A 90 2.73 1.11 19.94
CA SER A 90 2.30 2.22 19.07
C SER A 90 0.85 2.60 19.31
N GLU A 91 0.49 3.81 18.96
CA GLU A 91 -0.89 4.32 19.03
C GLU A 91 -1.69 3.95 17.77
N ALA A 92 -1.00 3.82 16.64
CA ALA A 92 -1.61 3.52 15.35
C ALA A 92 -0.72 2.59 14.53
N ILE A 93 -1.30 2.06 13.46
CA ILE A 93 -0.57 1.34 12.42
C ILE A 93 -0.91 1.88 11.05
N VAL A 94 -0.01 1.67 10.10
CA VAL A 94 -0.27 1.80 8.66
C VAL A 94 -0.01 0.44 8.02
N ASP A 95 -1.05 -0.15 7.44
CA ASP A 95 -0.97 -1.50 6.89
C ASP A 95 -1.92 -1.69 5.71
N LEU A 96 -1.67 -2.74 4.95
CA LEU A 96 -2.55 -3.16 3.86
C LEU A 96 -3.81 -3.83 4.43
N VAL A 97 -4.95 -3.42 3.91
CA VAL A 97 -6.25 -3.94 4.30
C VAL A 97 -6.99 -4.41 3.06
N ALA A 98 -7.35 -5.69 3.01
CA ALA A 98 -8.17 -6.25 1.95
C ALA A 98 -9.65 -6.24 2.37
N THR A 99 -10.00 -7.00 3.39
CA THR A 99 -11.38 -7.12 3.90
C THR A 99 -11.60 -6.44 5.25
N GLY A 100 -10.52 -6.13 5.96
CA GLY A 100 -10.55 -5.60 7.32
C GLY A 100 -10.74 -6.67 8.40
N ARG A 101 -10.82 -7.94 8.05
CA ARG A 101 -11.05 -9.02 8.99
C ARG A 101 -9.95 -9.13 10.04
N THR A 102 -8.68 -9.09 9.63
CA THR A 102 -7.54 -9.17 10.55
C THR A 102 -7.56 -8.02 11.56
N LEU A 103 -7.91 -6.81 11.12
CA LEU A 103 -8.07 -5.67 12.01
C LEU A 103 -9.16 -5.91 13.04
N ARG A 104 -10.35 -6.32 12.58
CA ARG A 104 -11.49 -6.59 13.47
C ARG A 104 -11.19 -7.68 14.47
N ASP A 105 -10.55 -8.77 14.03
CA ASP A 105 -10.19 -9.91 14.89
C ASP A 105 -9.20 -9.49 16.00
N ASN A 106 -8.46 -8.41 15.79
CA ASN A 106 -7.52 -7.85 16.77
C ASN A 106 -8.04 -6.60 17.48
N GLY A 107 -9.31 -6.28 17.35
CA GLY A 107 -9.92 -5.12 18.01
C GLY A 107 -9.48 -3.78 17.46
N LEU A 108 -9.02 -3.74 16.21
CA LEU A 108 -8.60 -2.54 15.52
C LEU A 108 -9.67 -2.08 14.53
N VAL A 109 -9.68 -0.79 14.26
CA VAL A 109 -10.54 -0.19 13.23
C VAL A 109 -9.72 0.67 12.28
N GLU A 110 -10.08 0.62 11.03
CA GLU A 110 -9.55 1.49 9.99
C GLU A 110 -10.17 2.88 10.13
N ILE A 111 -9.34 3.92 10.13
CA ILE A 111 -9.81 5.30 10.28
C ILE A 111 -9.60 6.16 9.05
N GLU A 112 -8.56 5.91 8.28
CA GLU A 112 -8.30 6.61 7.01
C GLU A 112 -7.58 5.72 6.02
N GLU A 113 -7.85 5.95 4.73
CA GLU A 113 -7.20 5.30 3.61
C GLU A 113 -6.13 6.22 3.03
N LEU A 114 -4.91 5.71 2.82
CA LEU A 114 -3.84 6.44 2.16
C LEU A 114 -3.97 6.36 0.65
N PHE A 115 -4.07 5.15 0.13
CA PHE A 115 -4.24 4.85 -1.30
C PHE A 115 -4.72 3.41 -1.49
N ARG A 116 -5.21 3.13 -2.68
CA ARG A 116 -5.55 1.77 -3.12
C ARG A 116 -4.39 1.14 -3.85
N SER A 117 -4.22 -0.16 -3.64
CA SER A 117 -3.18 -0.97 -4.28
C SER A 117 -3.80 -2.15 -5.01
N SER A 118 -3.17 -2.51 -6.12
CA SER A 118 -3.51 -3.70 -6.90
C SER A 118 -2.24 -4.23 -7.57
N ALA A 119 -2.31 -5.42 -8.14
CA ALA A 119 -1.20 -5.98 -8.90
C ALA A 119 -0.93 -5.14 -10.14
N ARG A 120 0.33 -4.83 -10.39
CA ARG A 120 0.79 -4.04 -11.52
C ARG A 120 1.73 -4.84 -12.40
N LEU A 121 1.55 -4.71 -13.70
CA LEU A 121 2.52 -5.19 -14.68
C LEU A 121 3.64 -4.17 -14.78
N VAL A 122 4.87 -4.63 -14.62
CA VAL A 122 6.08 -3.79 -14.69
C VAL A 122 7.07 -4.39 -15.68
N GLY A 123 7.93 -3.53 -16.21
CA GLY A 123 8.99 -3.94 -17.13
C GLY A 123 10.31 -3.29 -16.77
N HIS A 124 11.38 -3.93 -17.21
CA HIS A 124 12.71 -3.33 -17.11
C HIS A 124 12.80 -2.16 -18.09
N PRO A 125 13.15 -0.94 -17.65
CA PRO A 125 13.10 0.24 -18.52
C PRO A 125 13.94 0.12 -19.78
N LEU A 126 15.14 -0.46 -19.68
CA LEU A 126 16.02 -0.64 -20.82
C LEU A 126 15.46 -1.66 -21.81
N SER A 127 14.93 -2.78 -21.32
CA SER A 127 14.30 -3.80 -22.17
C SER A 127 13.10 -3.25 -22.93
N MET A 128 12.33 -2.36 -22.31
CA MET A 128 11.20 -1.69 -22.99
C MET A 128 11.66 -0.71 -24.07
N ARG A 129 12.80 -0.04 -23.89
CA ARG A 129 13.38 0.86 -24.91
C ARG A 129 13.98 0.13 -26.09
N LEU A 130 14.51 -1.07 -25.86
CA LEU A 130 15.16 -1.90 -26.88
C LEU A 130 14.19 -2.92 -27.50
N ASP A 131 12.92 -2.84 -27.15
CA ASP A 131 11.89 -3.74 -27.65
C ASP A 131 11.73 -3.65 -29.17
N ASP A 132 11.72 -4.80 -29.83
CA ASP A 132 11.49 -4.95 -31.27
C ASP A 132 10.00 -5.16 -31.62
N GLY A 133 9.11 -5.03 -30.65
CA GLY A 133 7.68 -5.25 -30.75
C GLY A 133 7.17 -6.50 -30.02
N ALA A 134 8.04 -7.45 -29.69
CA ALA A 134 7.62 -8.70 -29.03
C ALA A 134 7.09 -8.46 -27.62
N LEU A 135 7.81 -7.66 -26.82
CA LEU A 135 7.35 -7.29 -25.46
C LEU A 135 6.09 -6.44 -25.50
N SER A 136 6.00 -5.50 -26.44
CA SER A 136 4.81 -4.65 -26.62
C SER A 136 3.57 -5.47 -26.97
N GLU A 137 3.71 -6.51 -27.77
CA GLU A 137 2.61 -7.43 -28.08
C GLU A 137 2.15 -8.20 -26.84
N ILE A 138 3.09 -8.71 -26.02
CA ILE A 138 2.79 -9.43 -24.78
C ILE A 138 2.08 -8.48 -23.80
N VAL A 139 2.58 -7.28 -23.61
CA VAL A 139 1.99 -6.27 -22.74
C VAL A 139 0.56 -5.94 -23.18
N THR A 140 0.35 -5.72 -24.47
CA THR A 140 -0.98 -5.42 -25.03
C THR A 140 -1.94 -6.58 -24.79
N ALA A 141 -1.51 -7.82 -25.02
CA ALA A 141 -2.33 -9.00 -24.77
C ALA A 141 -2.73 -9.11 -23.29
N ILE A 142 -1.81 -8.91 -22.35
CA ILE A 142 -2.07 -8.95 -20.92
C ILE A 142 -3.05 -7.83 -20.54
N ARG A 143 -2.84 -6.62 -20.98
CA ARG A 143 -3.71 -5.47 -20.69
C ARG A 143 -5.12 -5.68 -21.22
N THR A 144 -5.27 -6.30 -22.39
CA THR A 144 -6.58 -6.61 -22.97
C THR A 144 -7.36 -7.61 -22.10
N VAL A 145 -6.68 -8.65 -21.60
CA VAL A 145 -7.30 -9.69 -20.76
C VAL A 145 -7.64 -9.17 -19.36
N THR A 146 -6.82 -8.29 -18.80
CA THR A 146 -6.94 -7.82 -17.42
C THR A 146 -7.69 -6.51 -17.28
N SER A 147 -7.95 -5.80 -18.38
CA SER A 147 -8.80 -4.61 -18.32
C SER A 147 -10.15 -4.98 -17.71
N PRO A 148 -10.68 -4.23 -16.74
CA PRO A 148 -12.04 -4.43 -16.29
C PRO A 148 -12.94 -4.38 -17.53
N LYS A 149 -13.75 -5.41 -17.73
CA LYS A 149 -14.76 -5.41 -18.77
C LYS A 149 -15.58 -4.16 -18.53
N GLY A 150 -15.52 -3.25 -19.47
CA GLY A 150 -15.94 -1.90 -19.30
C GLY A 150 -17.27 -1.80 -18.58
N GLU A 151 -17.31 -0.91 -17.63
CA GLU A 151 -18.54 -0.20 -17.36
C GLU A 151 -18.88 0.51 -18.67
N ALA A 152 -19.78 -0.08 -19.34
CA ALA A 152 -20.38 0.53 -20.51
C ALA A 152 -21.13 1.80 -20.08
#